data_74d73e3a3d509029668e77655f496802
#
_entry.id   74d73e3a3d509029668e77655f496802
#
_cell.length_a   1.000
_cell.length_b   1.000
_cell.length_c   1.000
_cell.angle_alpha   90.00
_cell.angle_beta   90.00
_cell.angle_gamma   90.00
#
_symmetry.space_group_name_H-M   'P 1'
#
loop_
_entity.id
_entity.type
_entity.pdbx_description
1 polymer ?
#
loop_
_entity_poly.entity_id
_entity_poly.type
_entity_poly.pdbx_seq_one_letter_code
_entity_poly.pdbx_strand_id
1 'polypeptide(L)'
;MSKIHNLSDVQTKNIGRGSTLWQFCVVLPGAIIGENCNICSHCFIENKVLIGNNVTIKNGVYLWDEIIIEDNVFIGPNVTFTNDPMPRSQDYSNKFLETRVKKNASIGANATILPGISVGKFAMVGAGSLVTKDVPDYALVMGNPAQIVRYLDAN
;
A
#
# COMPACT_ATOMS: atom_id res chain seq x y z
N MET A 1 -15.99 4.44 16.71
CA MET A 1 -15.79 5.54 15.73
C MET A 1 -14.36 5.47 15.23
N SER A 2 -14.10 5.92 14.02
CA SER A 2 -12.74 6.20 13.52
C SER A 2 -12.19 7.48 14.15
N LYS A 3 -10.86 7.59 14.24
CA LYS A 3 -10.15 8.78 14.73
C LYS A 3 -9.42 9.45 13.56
N ILE A 4 -9.78 10.67 13.25
CA ILE A 4 -9.15 11.46 12.20
C ILE A 4 -8.54 12.69 12.85
N HIS A 5 -7.24 12.88 12.66
CA HIS A 5 -6.55 14.05 13.19
C HIS A 5 -6.99 15.32 12.45
N ASN A 6 -7.23 16.40 13.18
CA ASN A 6 -7.77 17.67 12.65
C ASN A 6 -6.85 18.39 11.65
N LEU A 7 -5.58 18.01 11.55
CA LEU A 7 -4.63 18.51 10.54
C LEU A 7 -4.56 17.61 9.30
N SER A 8 -5.58 16.81 9.04
CA SER A 8 -5.66 15.97 7.84
C SER A 8 -6.83 16.39 6.97
N ASP A 9 -6.65 16.30 5.64
CA ASP A 9 -7.72 16.50 4.66
C ASP A 9 -8.29 15.13 4.26
N VAL A 10 -9.37 14.73 4.91
CA VAL A 10 -10.02 13.42 4.69
C VAL A 10 -11.41 13.65 4.14
N GLN A 11 -11.59 13.38 2.85
CA GLN A 11 -12.80 13.67 2.10
C GLN A 11 -13.72 12.44 1.98
N THR A 12 -13.19 11.22 2.13
CA THR A 12 -14.01 10.00 2.10
C THR A 12 -14.84 9.85 3.38
N LYS A 13 -16.02 9.24 3.21
CA LYS A 13 -16.87 8.78 4.34
C LYS A 13 -16.74 7.28 4.61
N ASN A 14 -15.99 6.56 3.78
CA ASN A 14 -15.86 5.11 3.82
C ASN A 14 -14.64 4.70 4.67
N ILE A 15 -14.71 4.95 5.98
CA ILE A 15 -13.66 4.60 6.95
C ILE A 15 -14.28 3.73 8.03
N GLY A 16 -13.77 2.50 8.16
CA GLY A 16 -14.22 1.51 9.12
C GLY A 16 -13.93 1.93 10.58
N ARG A 17 -14.71 1.37 11.50
CA ARG A 17 -14.57 1.64 12.94
C ARG A 17 -13.17 1.25 13.44
N GLY A 18 -12.69 1.97 14.45
CA GLY A 18 -11.39 1.70 15.08
C GLY A 18 -10.19 2.19 14.27
N SER A 19 -10.38 2.63 13.02
CA SER A 19 -9.30 3.15 12.21
C SER A 19 -8.83 4.53 12.67
N THR A 20 -7.53 4.76 12.62
CA THR A 20 -6.88 6.01 13.00
C THR A 20 -6.10 6.58 11.82
N LEU A 21 -6.37 7.84 11.49
CA LEU A 21 -5.61 8.63 10.53
C LEU A 21 -4.88 9.73 11.28
N TRP A 22 -3.54 9.71 11.19
CA TRP A 22 -2.69 10.68 11.86
C TRP A 22 -2.55 11.97 11.06
N GLN A 23 -1.75 12.92 11.53
CA GLN A 23 -1.59 14.25 10.96
C GLN A 23 -1.14 14.23 9.50
N PHE A 24 -1.59 15.23 8.75
CA PHE A 24 -1.14 15.54 7.39
C PHE A 24 -1.41 14.42 6.37
N CYS A 25 -2.41 13.59 6.62
CA CYS A 25 -2.92 12.69 5.61
C CYS A 25 -3.87 13.41 4.66
N VAL A 26 -3.81 13.03 3.38
CA VAL A 26 -4.80 13.44 2.37
C VAL A 26 -5.48 12.19 1.84
N VAL A 27 -6.81 12.13 1.94
CA VAL A 27 -7.61 10.98 1.49
C VAL A 27 -8.75 11.47 0.61
N LEU A 28 -8.74 11.07 -0.64
CA LEU A 28 -9.73 11.51 -1.64
C LEU A 28 -11.10 10.84 -1.45
N PRO A 29 -12.19 11.40 -2.01
CA PRO A 29 -13.56 11.01 -1.69
C PRO A 29 -13.92 9.57 -1.97
N GLY A 30 -13.33 8.95 -2.99
CA GLY A 30 -13.65 7.58 -3.43
C GLY A 30 -12.90 6.47 -2.69
N ALA A 31 -11.88 6.80 -1.90
CA ALA A 31 -11.09 5.82 -1.17
C ALA A 31 -11.95 5.03 -0.16
N ILE A 32 -11.65 3.76 0.02
CA ILE A 32 -12.29 2.89 1.02
C ILE A 32 -11.23 2.36 1.97
N ILE A 33 -11.42 2.60 3.27
CA ILE A 33 -10.53 2.15 4.35
C ILE A 33 -11.34 1.26 5.29
N GLY A 34 -10.87 0.05 5.53
CA GLY A 34 -11.50 -0.92 6.41
C GLY A 34 -11.43 -0.55 7.90
N GLU A 35 -11.76 -1.52 8.75
CA GLU A 35 -11.78 -1.37 10.21
C GLU A 35 -10.38 -1.55 10.82
N ASN A 36 -10.15 -0.90 11.98
CA ASN A 36 -8.95 -1.04 12.81
C ASN A 36 -7.63 -0.75 12.07
N CYS A 37 -7.65 0.11 11.06
CA CYS A 37 -6.46 0.52 10.32
C CYS A 37 -5.68 1.60 11.06
N ASN A 38 -4.35 1.60 10.88
CA ASN A 38 -3.46 2.63 11.38
C ASN A 38 -2.74 3.30 10.20
N ILE A 39 -3.23 4.47 9.80
CA ILE A 39 -2.67 5.26 8.69
C ILE A 39 -1.82 6.38 9.29
N CYS A 40 -0.50 6.24 9.22
CA CYS A 40 0.42 7.18 9.82
C CYS A 40 0.53 8.49 9.02
N SER A 41 1.25 9.46 9.57
CA SER A 41 1.30 10.82 9.04
C SER A 41 1.87 10.92 7.62
N HIS A 42 1.45 11.94 6.87
CA HIS A 42 1.92 12.24 5.52
C HIS A 42 1.64 11.13 4.49
N CYS A 43 0.52 10.41 4.65
CA CYS A 43 0.04 9.48 3.63
C CYS A 43 -0.91 10.18 2.67
N PHE A 44 -0.85 9.78 1.39
CA PHE A 44 -1.78 10.21 0.35
C PHE A 44 -2.53 9.01 -0.22
N ILE A 45 -3.85 9.09 -0.31
CA ILE A 45 -4.71 7.97 -0.74
C ILE A 45 -5.71 8.46 -1.80
N GLU A 46 -5.58 7.95 -3.01
CA GLU A 46 -6.44 8.32 -4.15
C GLU A 46 -7.80 7.62 -4.13
N ASN A 47 -8.67 8.03 -5.10
CA ASN A 47 -10.09 7.68 -5.13
C ASN A 47 -10.39 6.19 -5.31
N LYS A 48 -9.57 5.46 -6.07
CA LYS A 48 -9.81 4.04 -6.37
C LYS A 48 -8.95 3.11 -5.53
N VAL A 49 -8.47 3.59 -4.39
CA VAL A 49 -7.71 2.78 -3.44
C VAL A 49 -8.66 2.02 -2.52
N LEU A 50 -8.40 0.73 -2.36
CA LEU A 50 -9.11 -0.13 -1.42
C LEU A 50 -8.13 -0.62 -0.35
N ILE A 51 -8.44 -0.36 0.91
CA ILE A 51 -7.67 -0.82 2.08
C ILE A 51 -8.58 -1.70 2.93
N GLY A 52 -8.17 -2.94 3.15
CA GLY A 52 -8.86 -3.92 4.00
C GLY A 52 -8.79 -3.58 5.49
N ASN A 53 -9.05 -4.57 6.32
CA ASN A 53 -9.10 -4.42 7.77
C ASN A 53 -7.73 -4.66 8.43
N ASN A 54 -7.49 -4.07 9.60
CA ASN A 54 -6.29 -4.25 10.41
C ASN A 54 -4.98 -3.92 9.66
N VAL A 55 -5.03 -2.99 8.71
CA VAL A 55 -3.87 -2.58 7.90
C VAL A 55 -3.09 -1.50 8.63
N THR A 56 -1.76 -1.62 8.61
CA THR A 56 -0.86 -0.57 9.06
C THR A 56 -0.10 0.02 7.90
N ILE A 57 -0.26 1.32 7.66
CA ILE A 57 0.49 2.09 6.67
C ILE A 57 1.32 3.13 7.41
N LYS A 58 2.65 3.01 7.28
CA LYS A 58 3.58 3.90 7.94
C LYS A 58 3.73 5.21 7.18
N ASN A 59 4.44 6.15 7.78
CA ASN A 59 4.59 7.52 7.29
C ASN A 59 5.11 7.62 5.84
N GLY A 60 4.60 8.59 5.10
CA GLY A 60 5.11 8.93 3.77
C GLY A 60 4.79 7.94 2.66
N VAL A 61 3.74 7.15 2.82
CA VAL A 61 3.27 6.22 1.79
C VAL A 61 2.17 6.87 0.96
N TYR A 62 2.30 6.82 -0.37
CA TYR A 62 1.31 7.34 -1.32
C TYR A 62 0.70 6.17 -2.07
N LEU A 63 -0.62 6.06 -1.99
CA LEU A 63 -1.41 5.04 -2.67
C LEU A 63 -2.19 5.69 -3.81
N TRP A 64 -1.86 5.28 -5.02
CA TRP A 64 -2.46 5.77 -6.26
C TRP A 64 -3.68 4.95 -6.67
N ASP A 65 -4.46 5.42 -7.61
CA ASP A 65 -5.59 4.68 -8.17
C ASP A 65 -5.18 3.26 -8.62
N GLU A 66 -6.08 2.30 -8.45
CA GLU A 66 -5.92 0.86 -8.73
C GLU A 66 -4.97 0.11 -7.77
N ILE A 67 -4.63 0.70 -6.61
CA ILE A 67 -3.90 -0.02 -5.55
C ILE A 67 -4.88 -0.63 -4.56
N ILE A 68 -4.71 -1.94 -4.31
CA ILE A 68 -5.52 -2.73 -3.38
C ILE A 68 -4.63 -3.32 -2.30
N ILE A 69 -4.92 -2.99 -1.06
CA ILE A 69 -4.25 -3.52 0.13
C ILE A 69 -5.25 -4.40 0.88
N GLU A 70 -4.99 -5.69 0.97
CA GLU A 70 -5.87 -6.63 1.67
C GLU A 70 -5.68 -6.58 3.20
N ASP A 71 -6.44 -7.41 3.94
CA ASP A 71 -6.44 -7.41 5.41
C ASP A 71 -5.07 -7.76 6.01
N ASN A 72 -4.80 -7.21 7.19
CA ASN A 72 -3.63 -7.50 8.03
C ASN A 72 -2.28 -7.20 7.35
N VAL A 73 -2.25 -6.33 6.36
CA VAL A 73 -1.04 -5.95 5.64
C VAL A 73 -0.28 -4.88 6.42
N PHE A 74 1.04 -4.97 6.41
CA PHE A 74 1.95 -3.95 6.91
C PHE A 74 2.72 -3.29 5.77
N ILE A 75 2.63 -1.97 5.66
CA ILE A 75 3.40 -1.15 4.71
C ILE A 75 4.38 -0.28 5.50
N GLY A 76 5.67 -0.50 5.32
CA GLY A 76 6.74 0.25 5.96
C GLY A 76 6.83 1.71 5.52
N PRO A 77 7.57 2.56 6.27
CA PRO A 77 7.67 3.97 5.94
C PRO A 77 8.33 4.20 4.58
N ASN A 78 7.82 5.20 3.87
CA ASN A 78 8.31 5.63 2.55
C ASN A 78 8.32 4.51 1.48
N VAL A 79 7.50 3.49 1.63
CA VAL A 79 7.27 2.54 0.54
C VAL A 79 6.65 3.30 -0.62
N THR A 80 7.21 3.10 -1.81
CA THR A 80 6.77 3.75 -3.04
C THR A 80 5.98 2.78 -3.90
N PHE A 81 4.73 3.11 -4.16
CA PHE A 81 3.90 2.45 -5.16
C PHE A 81 3.89 3.25 -6.46
N THR A 82 3.76 2.56 -7.56
CA THR A 82 3.56 3.15 -8.89
C THR A 82 2.41 2.45 -9.59
N ASN A 83 1.66 3.14 -10.46
CA ASN A 83 0.51 2.58 -11.16
C ASN A 83 0.55 2.81 -12.69
N ASP A 84 1.39 3.73 -13.16
CA ASP A 84 1.59 3.99 -14.58
C ASP A 84 2.90 3.36 -15.07
N PRO A 85 2.85 2.39 -16.00
CA PRO A 85 4.07 1.74 -16.50
C PRO A 85 4.88 2.60 -17.47
N MET A 86 4.29 3.64 -18.06
CA MET A 86 4.92 4.51 -19.06
C MET A 86 4.58 5.98 -18.84
N PRO A 87 4.94 6.55 -17.67
CA PRO A 87 4.52 7.89 -17.31
C PRO A 87 5.10 8.95 -18.24
N ARG A 88 4.25 9.90 -18.63
CA ARG A 88 4.64 11.10 -19.39
C ARG A 88 3.94 12.32 -18.81
N SER A 89 4.62 13.45 -18.83
CA SER A 89 4.04 14.71 -18.33
C SER A 89 2.79 15.07 -19.14
N GLN A 90 1.68 15.34 -18.44
CA GLN A 90 0.39 15.75 -19.00
C GLN A 90 -0.23 14.75 -20.01
N ASP A 91 0.24 13.52 -20.05
CA ASP A 91 -0.39 12.42 -20.79
C ASP A 91 -1.17 11.53 -19.81
N TYR A 92 -2.49 11.64 -19.85
CA TYR A 92 -3.42 10.88 -19.01
C TYR A 92 -4.13 9.76 -19.78
N SER A 93 -3.62 9.39 -20.94
CA SER A 93 -4.18 8.35 -21.81
C SER A 93 -3.88 6.94 -21.31
N ASN A 94 -2.88 6.76 -20.46
CA ASN A 94 -2.46 5.47 -19.96
C ASN A 94 -3.50 4.85 -19.03
N LYS A 95 -3.71 3.56 -19.17
CA LYS A 95 -4.49 2.78 -18.25
C LYS A 95 -3.60 2.38 -17.07
N PHE A 96 -3.99 2.76 -15.87
CA PHE A 96 -3.30 2.34 -14.65
C PHE A 96 -3.45 0.84 -14.43
N LEU A 97 -2.39 0.21 -13.92
CA LEU A 97 -2.37 -1.21 -13.63
C LEU A 97 -2.70 -1.46 -12.16
N GLU A 98 -3.57 -2.44 -11.91
CA GLU A 98 -3.89 -2.86 -10.56
C GLU A 98 -2.66 -3.46 -9.88
N THR A 99 -2.29 -2.92 -8.72
CA THR A 99 -1.29 -3.49 -7.82
C THR A 99 -1.99 -4.00 -6.57
N ARG A 100 -1.72 -5.24 -6.20
CA ARG A 100 -2.39 -5.90 -5.08
C ARG A 100 -1.41 -6.41 -4.04
N VAL A 101 -1.55 -5.96 -2.80
CA VAL A 101 -0.83 -6.52 -1.65
C VAL A 101 -1.79 -7.44 -0.90
N LYS A 102 -1.53 -8.74 -0.98
CA LYS A 102 -2.42 -9.76 -0.44
C LYS A 102 -2.29 -9.90 1.08
N LYS A 103 -3.31 -10.52 1.66
CA LYS A 103 -3.51 -10.68 3.10
C LYS A 103 -2.26 -11.14 3.83
N ASN A 104 -2.00 -10.51 4.98
CA ASN A 104 -0.86 -10.77 5.88
C ASN A 104 0.54 -10.53 5.27
N ALA A 105 0.64 -9.89 4.11
CA ALA A 105 1.93 -9.51 3.56
C ALA A 105 2.53 -8.31 4.31
N SER A 106 3.86 -8.20 4.25
CA SER A 106 4.61 -7.08 4.82
C SER A 106 5.59 -6.51 3.81
N ILE A 107 5.63 -5.18 3.69
CA ILE A 107 6.58 -4.49 2.81
C ILE A 107 7.49 -3.62 3.66
N GLY A 108 8.79 -3.87 3.55
CA GLY A 108 9.83 -3.15 4.30
C GLY A 108 10.00 -1.71 3.84
N ALA A 109 10.57 -0.87 4.73
CA ALA A 109 10.79 0.55 4.48
C ALA A 109 11.52 0.85 3.17
N ASN A 110 11.14 1.92 2.48
CA ASN A 110 11.76 2.39 1.23
C ASN A 110 11.77 1.36 0.07
N ALA A 111 10.98 0.31 0.13
CA ALA A 111 10.80 -0.57 -1.02
C ALA A 111 9.98 0.14 -2.11
N THR A 112 10.26 -0.20 -3.36
CA THR A 112 9.52 0.31 -4.53
C THR A 112 8.80 -0.85 -5.21
N ILE A 113 7.50 -0.68 -5.46
CA ILE A 113 6.63 -1.66 -6.11
C ILE A 113 6.23 -1.12 -7.48
N LEU A 114 6.63 -1.80 -8.55
CA LEU A 114 6.28 -1.40 -9.91
C LEU A 114 4.80 -1.66 -10.24
N PRO A 115 4.25 -1.02 -11.29
CA PRO A 115 2.84 -1.15 -11.62
C PRO A 115 2.44 -2.58 -11.96
N GLY A 116 1.24 -2.98 -11.54
CA GLY A 116 0.68 -4.28 -11.90
C GLY A 116 1.19 -5.47 -11.09
N ILE A 117 1.95 -5.22 -10.03
CA ILE A 117 2.55 -6.28 -9.21
C ILE A 117 1.54 -6.83 -8.19
N SER A 118 1.54 -8.14 -8.03
CA SER A 118 0.87 -8.84 -6.94
C SER A 118 1.89 -9.31 -5.90
N VAL A 119 1.77 -8.83 -4.67
CA VAL A 119 2.54 -9.33 -3.52
C VAL A 119 1.72 -10.40 -2.82
N GLY A 120 2.22 -11.63 -2.78
CA GLY A 120 1.51 -12.82 -2.31
C GLY A 120 1.17 -12.77 -0.82
N LYS A 121 0.26 -13.68 -0.42
CA LYS A 121 -0.16 -13.83 0.99
C LYS A 121 1.05 -14.22 1.86
N PHE A 122 1.14 -13.61 3.04
CA PHE A 122 2.24 -13.84 3.98
C PHE A 122 3.63 -13.58 3.40
N ALA A 123 3.73 -12.97 2.20
CA ALA A 123 5.01 -12.61 1.62
C ALA A 123 5.64 -11.44 2.38
N MET A 124 6.95 -11.36 2.30
CA MET A 124 7.71 -10.26 2.89
C MET A 124 8.66 -9.67 1.84
N VAL A 125 8.59 -8.35 1.69
CA VAL A 125 9.50 -7.57 0.85
C VAL A 125 10.50 -6.88 1.76
N GLY A 126 11.79 -7.14 1.56
CA GLY A 126 12.87 -6.53 2.33
C GLY A 126 12.95 -5.01 2.10
N ALA A 127 13.43 -4.29 3.12
CA ALA A 127 13.62 -2.84 3.02
C ALA A 127 14.51 -2.45 1.84
N GLY A 128 14.20 -1.34 1.14
CA GLY A 128 14.96 -0.84 0.01
C GLY A 128 14.91 -1.68 -1.27
N SER A 129 14.06 -2.68 -1.34
CA SER A 129 13.95 -3.57 -2.51
C SER A 129 13.19 -2.91 -3.66
N LEU A 130 13.57 -3.24 -4.91
CA LEU A 130 12.82 -2.91 -6.11
C LEU A 130 12.07 -4.15 -6.62
N VAL A 131 10.76 -4.18 -6.41
CA VAL A 131 9.91 -5.30 -6.82
C VAL A 131 9.45 -5.07 -8.26
N THR A 132 9.93 -5.91 -9.18
CA THR A 132 9.69 -5.82 -10.62
C THR A 132 8.82 -6.94 -11.18
N LYS A 133 8.49 -7.93 -10.35
CA LYS A 133 7.68 -9.10 -10.70
C LYS A 133 6.79 -9.49 -9.52
N ASP A 134 5.75 -10.25 -9.79
CA ASP A 134 4.90 -10.81 -8.75
C ASP A 134 5.72 -11.57 -7.70
N VAL A 135 5.34 -11.38 -6.44
CA VAL A 135 5.94 -12.06 -5.29
C VAL A 135 5.03 -13.23 -4.91
N PRO A 136 5.54 -14.47 -4.93
CA PRO A 136 4.73 -15.64 -4.53
C PRO A 136 4.28 -15.57 -3.07
N ASP A 137 3.21 -16.30 -2.75
CA ASP A 137 2.77 -16.49 -1.36
C ASP A 137 3.94 -17.03 -0.51
N TYR A 138 4.07 -16.53 0.72
CA TYR A 138 5.12 -16.89 1.69
C TYR A 138 6.56 -16.60 1.25
N ALA A 139 6.80 -15.94 0.12
CA ALA A 139 8.17 -15.64 -0.29
C ALA A 139 8.73 -14.42 0.49
N LEU A 140 9.97 -14.53 0.92
CA LEU A 140 10.81 -13.39 1.28
C LEU A 140 11.61 -12.98 0.05
N VAL A 141 11.39 -11.74 -0.43
CA VAL A 141 12.15 -11.16 -1.54
C VAL A 141 12.97 -9.96 -1.08
N MET A 142 14.16 -9.80 -1.62
CA MET A 142 15.06 -8.69 -1.29
C MET A 142 15.91 -8.29 -2.52
N GLY A 143 16.39 -7.05 -2.53
CA GLY A 143 17.37 -6.57 -3.48
C GLY A 143 16.83 -5.66 -4.59
N ASN A 144 17.70 -5.27 -5.51
CA ASN A 144 17.41 -4.43 -6.68
C ASN A 144 18.06 -5.04 -7.94
N PRO A 145 17.27 -5.71 -8.82
CA PRO A 145 15.86 -6.09 -8.63
C PRO A 145 15.68 -7.12 -7.51
N ALA A 146 14.51 -7.13 -6.88
CA ALA A 146 14.20 -8.07 -5.80
C ALA A 146 14.17 -9.52 -6.31
N GLN A 147 14.79 -10.41 -5.55
CA GLN A 147 14.84 -11.84 -5.82
C GLN A 147 14.35 -12.62 -4.61
N ILE A 148 13.84 -13.83 -4.84
CA ILE A 148 13.42 -14.72 -3.75
C ILE A 148 14.67 -15.16 -2.98
N VAL A 149 14.70 -14.86 -1.69
CA VAL A 149 15.74 -15.29 -0.77
C VAL A 149 15.41 -16.67 -0.17
N ARG A 150 14.17 -16.83 0.27
CA ARG A 150 13.61 -18.08 0.83
C ARG A 150 12.10 -17.99 0.91
N TYR A 151 11.46 -19.09 1.24
CA TYR A 151 10.08 -19.10 1.66
C TYR A 151 9.98 -19.09 3.18
N LEU A 152 8.97 -18.41 3.69
CA LEU A 152 8.63 -18.35 5.11
C LEU A 152 7.79 -19.57 5.48
N ASP A 153 7.95 -20.07 6.71
CA ASP A 153 7.14 -21.18 7.17
C ASP A 153 5.68 -20.71 7.36
N ALA A 154 4.76 -21.53 6.92
CA ALA A 154 3.34 -21.35 7.21
C ALA A 154 3.10 -21.72 8.69
N ASN A 155 3.12 -20.72 9.59
CA ASN A 155 2.75 -20.90 11.00
C ASN A 155 1.24 -20.74 11.16
#